data_c35eb0c41d13ffb08780775c9facdd4d
#
_entry.id   c35eb0c41d13ffb08780775c9facdd4d
#
_cell.length_a   1.000
_cell.length_b   1.000
_cell.length_c   1.000
_cell.angle_alpha   90.00
_cell.angle_beta   90.00
_cell.angle_gamma   90.00
#
_symmetry.space_group_name_H-M   'P 1'
#
loop_
_entity.id
_entity.type
_entity.pdbx_description
1 polymer ?
#
loop_
_entity_poly.entity_id
_entity_poly.type
_entity_poly.pdbx_seq_one_letter_code
_entity_poly.pdbx_strand_id
1 'polypeptide(L)'
;MRLEIFDAKQNLLTDDDVRSIVEIEQHPKVREWLIEHIDASIEKELEAYKRFFRNLPENIRADILVAKCDGRLAGFLGLWRLGRYTEHVATVGVSVHPDYWKKGIATHLIRSAIVLAKEKGLKRLEIETLSENVAMKHVAEKLGFRLESLRKNRIQKDGSYHDEADYFLLL
;
A
#
# COMPACT_ATOMS: atom_id res chain seq x y z
N MET A 1 17.40 -14.75 3.40
CA MET A 1 16.34 -13.95 2.74
C MET A 1 16.96 -12.63 2.31
N ARG A 2 17.14 -12.45 1.02
CA ARG A 2 17.61 -11.20 0.40
C ARG A 2 16.38 -10.37 0.05
N LEU A 3 16.21 -9.24 0.73
CA LEU A 3 15.12 -8.29 0.47
C LEU A 3 15.64 -7.18 -0.46
N GLU A 4 14.91 -6.92 -1.53
CA GLU A 4 15.15 -5.82 -2.47
C GLU A 4 13.87 -4.98 -2.57
N ILE A 5 14.02 -3.65 -2.49
CA ILE A 5 12.90 -2.70 -2.68
C ILE A 5 13.27 -1.76 -3.81
N PHE A 6 12.35 -1.56 -4.73
CA PHE A 6 12.56 -0.68 -5.87
C PHE A 6 11.28 0.07 -6.27
N ASP A 7 11.46 1.19 -6.94
CA ASP A 7 10.40 1.99 -7.52
C ASP A 7 9.98 1.41 -8.88
N ALA A 8 8.71 1.05 -9.03
CA ALA A 8 8.15 0.49 -10.26
C ALA A 8 8.12 1.49 -11.43
N LYS A 9 8.32 2.79 -11.20
CA LYS A 9 8.53 3.78 -12.27
C LYS A 9 9.90 3.67 -12.92
N GLN A 10 10.89 3.30 -12.14
CA GLN A 10 12.28 3.20 -12.60
C GLN A 10 12.61 1.80 -13.11
N ASN A 11 11.89 0.80 -12.62
CA ASN A 11 12.10 -0.61 -12.94
C ASN A 11 10.79 -1.23 -13.42
N LEU A 12 10.69 -1.47 -14.71
CA LEU A 12 9.50 -2.06 -15.31
C LEU A 12 9.19 -3.42 -14.69
N LEU A 13 7.93 -3.60 -14.27
CA LEU A 13 7.42 -4.87 -13.80
C LEU A 13 7.18 -5.82 -14.96
N THR A 14 7.52 -7.07 -14.77
CA THR A 14 7.13 -8.15 -15.68
C THR A 14 5.64 -8.47 -15.54
N ASP A 15 5.07 -9.15 -16.51
CA ASP A 15 3.68 -9.62 -16.41
C ASP A 15 3.48 -10.57 -15.21
N ASP A 16 4.50 -11.35 -14.85
CA ASP A 16 4.48 -12.22 -13.67
C ASP A 16 4.52 -11.40 -12.36
N ASP A 17 5.26 -10.30 -12.33
CA ASP A 17 5.25 -9.39 -11.19
C ASP A 17 3.86 -8.76 -11.00
N VAL A 18 3.24 -8.30 -12.08
CA VAL A 18 1.89 -7.73 -12.04
C VAL A 18 0.87 -8.77 -11.60
N ARG A 19 0.97 -9.99 -12.10
CA ARG A 19 0.13 -11.12 -11.65
C ARG A 19 0.28 -11.37 -10.15
N SER A 20 1.51 -11.39 -9.65
CA SER A 20 1.79 -11.58 -8.22
C SER A 20 1.18 -10.48 -7.35
N ILE A 21 1.15 -9.22 -7.82
CA ILE A 21 0.46 -8.12 -7.14
C ILE A 21 -1.04 -8.40 -7.02
N VAL A 22 -1.68 -8.79 -8.12
CA VAL A 22 -3.11 -9.13 -8.14
C VAL A 22 -3.40 -10.31 -7.21
N GLU A 23 -2.57 -11.35 -7.25
CA GLU A 23 -2.72 -12.53 -6.38
C GLU A 23 -2.58 -12.19 -4.90
N ILE A 24 -1.70 -11.24 -4.54
CA ILE A 24 -1.58 -10.75 -3.16
C ILE A 24 -2.87 -10.07 -2.73
N GLU A 25 -3.43 -9.17 -3.52
CA GLU A 25 -4.67 -8.45 -3.16
C GLU A 25 -5.90 -9.36 -3.15
N GLN A 26 -5.93 -10.36 -4.01
CA GLN A 26 -6.99 -11.36 -4.05
C GLN A 26 -6.85 -12.42 -2.96
N HIS A 27 -5.71 -12.52 -2.29
CA HIS A 27 -5.50 -13.53 -1.26
C HIS A 27 -6.48 -13.32 -0.09
N PRO A 28 -7.27 -14.34 0.34
CA PRO A 28 -8.32 -14.19 1.35
C PRO A 28 -7.83 -13.52 2.64
N LYS A 29 -6.66 -13.91 3.14
CA LYS A 29 -6.07 -13.31 4.35
C LYS A 29 -5.67 -11.84 4.17
N VAL A 30 -5.32 -11.41 2.97
CA VAL A 30 -5.01 -10.00 2.68
C VAL A 30 -6.29 -9.20 2.54
N ARG A 31 -7.27 -9.73 1.78
CA ARG A 31 -8.58 -9.10 1.59
C ARG A 31 -9.29 -8.80 2.91
N GLU A 32 -9.09 -9.63 3.92
CA GLU A 32 -9.65 -9.40 5.26
C GLU A 32 -9.29 -8.00 5.81
N TRP A 33 -8.12 -7.48 5.48
CA TRP A 33 -7.60 -6.20 5.99
C TRP A 33 -7.71 -5.03 5.02
N LEU A 34 -8.08 -5.25 3.76
CA LEU A 34 -8.25 -4.17 2.79
C LEU A 34 -9.51 -3.36 3.08
N ILE A 35 -9.39 -2.04 3.06
CA ILE A 35 -10.51 -1.12 3.19
C ILE A 35 -11.21 -0.95 1.85
N GLU A 36 -10.43 -0.86 0.77
CA GLU A 36 -10.92 -0.74 -0.59
C GLU A 36 -10.60 -2.02 -1.35
N HIS A 37 -11.61 -2.58 -1.98
CA HIS A 37 -11.45 -3.75 -2.83
C HIS A 37 -12.49 -3.70 -3.95
N ILE A 38 -12.04 -3.93 -5.17
CA ILE A 38 -12.92 -4.12 -6.32
C ILE A 38 -13.22 -5.60 -6.44
N ASP A 39 -14.48 -5.97 -6.35
CA ASP A 39 -14.91 -7.35 -6.54
C ASP A 39 -14.96 -7.69 -8.04
N ALA A 40 -13.81 -8.04 -8.56
CA ALA A 40 -13.62 -8.42 -9.95
C ALA A 40 -12.89 -9.78 -10.07
N SER A 41 -13.01 -10.43 -11.21
CA SER A 41 -12.22 -11.64 -11.46
C SER A 41 -10.73 -11.30 -11.58
N ILE A 42 -9.86 -12.26 -11.28
CA ILE A 42 -8.40 -12.10 -11.37
C ILE A 42 -7.99 -11.61 -12.77
N GLU A 43 -8.63 -12.12 -13.83
CA GLU A 43 -8.33 -11.74 -15.21
C GLU A 43 -8.65 -10.27 -15.49
N LYS A 44 -9.79 -9.78 -15.00
CA LYS A 44 -10.19 -8.37 -15.15
C LYS A 44 -9.27 -7.44 -14.37
N GLU A 45 -8.93 -7.79 -13.15
CA GLU A 45 -7.96 -7.04 -12.35
C GLU A 45 -6.58 -7.05 -13.00
N LEU A 46 -6.10 -8.20 -13.48
CA LEU A 46 -4.82 -8.31 -14.14
C LEU A 46 -4.71 -7.37 -15.34
N GLU A 47 -5.74 -7.29 -16.18
CA GLU A 47 -5.75 -6.37 -17.33
C GLU A 47 -5.78 -4.90 -16.89
N ALA A 48 -6.52 -4.58 -15.83
CA ALA A 48 -6.56 -3.23 -15.25
C ALA A 48 -5.18 -2.84 -14.68
N TYR A 49 -4.54 -3.73 -13.94
CA TYR A 49 -3.21 -3.50 -13.37
C TYR A 49 -2.11 -3.41 -14.44
N LYS A 50 -2.14 -4.25 -15.48
CA LYS A 50 -1.22 -4.14 -16.61
C LYS A 50 -1.32 -2.77 -17.29
N ARG A 51 -2.55 -2.27 -17.49
CA ARG A 51 -2.78 -0.93 -18.03
C ARG A 51 -2.27 0.15 -17.09
N PHE A 52 -2.54 0.03 -15.79
CA PHE A 52 -2.06 0.97 -14.78
C PHE A 52 -0.53 1.03 -14.77
N PHE A 53 0.16 -0.10 -14.68
CA PHE A 53 1.62 -0.14 -14.63
C PHE A 53 2.28 0.33 -15.94
N ARG A 54 1.66 0.10 -17.09
CA ARG A 54 2.13 0.63 -18.37
C ARG A 54 2.13 2.16 -18.38
N ASN A 55 1.13 2.79 -17.76
CA ASN A 55 0.99 4.24 -17.69
C ASN A 55 1.62 4.86 -16.42
N LEU A 56 2.15 4.05 -15.52
CA LEU A 56 2.70 4.50 -14.24
C LEU A 56 3.85 5.52 -14.39
N PRO A 57 4.80 5.39 -15.35
CA PRO A 57 5.86 6.36 -15.50
C PRO A 57 5.37 7.80 -15.69
N GLU A 58 4.25 7.98 -16.39
CA GLU A 58 3.63 9.28 -16.67
C GLU A 58 2.64 9.73 -15.57
N ASN A 59 2.35 8.85 -14.61
CA ASN A 59 1.40 9.16 -13.55
C ASN A 59 2.07 10.00 -12.46
N ILE A 60 1.73 11.28 -12.39
CA ILE A 60 2.28 12.21 -11.40
C ILE A 60 1.70 12.03 -9.99
N ARG A 61 0.60 11.30 -9.84
CA ARG A 61 -0.12 11.14 -8.58
C ARG A 61 0.13 9.82 -7.86
N ALA A 62 0.73 8.85 -8.53
CA ALA A 62 0.99 7.54 -7.95
C ALA A 62 2.48 7.20 -8.02
N ASP A 63 2.99 6.64 -6.95
CA ASP A 63 4.29 5.96 -6.92
C ASP A 63 4.08 4.58 -6.29
N ILE A 64 4.69 3.56 -6.89
CA ILE A 64 4.56 2.18 -6.42
C ILE A 64 5.94 1.64 -6.07
N LEU A 65 6.10 1.23 -4.81
CA LEU A 65 7.28 0.51 -4.35
C LEU A 65 6.97 -0.99 -4.31
N VAL A 66 7.90 -1.79 -4.76
CA VAL A 66 7.79 -3.25 -4.79
C VAL A 66 8.90 -3.88 -3.98
N ALA A 67 8.55 -4.86 -3.16
CA ALA A 67 9.48 -5.67 -2.40
C ALA A 67 9.61 -7.07 -3.00
N LYS A 68 10.84 -7.49 -3.32
CA LYS A 68 11.15 -8.86 -3.71
C LYS A 68 12.00 -9.54 -2.64
N CYS A 69 11.66 -10.78 -2.31
CA CYS A 69 12.46 -11.66 -1.45
C CYS A 69 13.00 -12.80 -2.29
N ASP A 70 14.33 -12.91 -2.36
CA ASP A 70 15.00 -13.92 -3.16
C ASP A 70 14.46 -14.00 -4.61
N GLY A 71 14.23 -12.80 -5.20
CA GLY A 71 13.71 -12.62 -6.57
C GLY A 71 12.19 -12.77 -6.74
N ARG A 72 11.45 -13.18 -5.71
CA ARG A 72 9.98 -13.32 -5.76
C ARG A 72 9.29 -12.10 -5.14
N LEU A 73 8.24 -11.62 -5.79
CA LEU A 73 7.45 -10.49 -5.29
C LEU A 73 6.77 -10.90 -3.98
N ALA A 74 7.10 -10.18 -2.91
CA ALA A 74 6.66 -10.46 -1.55
C ALA A 74 5.64 -9.44 -1.04
N GLY A 75 5.61 -8.25 -1.62
CA GLY A 75 4.68 -7.19 -1.26
C GLY A 75 4.90 -5.93 -2.09
N PHE A 76 3.99 -5.00 -1.94
CA PHE A 76 4.07 -3.71 -2.62
C PHE A 76 3.38 -2.62 -1.78
N LEU A 77 3.67 -1.38 -2.13
CA LEU A 77 3.13 -0.19 -1.50
C LEU A 77 2.76 0.83 -2.57
N GLY A 78 1.54 1.34 -2.50
CA GLY A 78 1.12 2.50 -3.26
C GLY A 78 1.23 3.78 -2.42
N LEU A 79 1.80 4.82 -3.01
CA LEU A 79 1.84 6.17 -2.47
C LEU A 79 1.02 7.05 -3.42
N TRP A 80 -0.13 7.52 -2.91
CA TRP A 80 -1.14 8.22 -3.71
C TRP A 80 -1.24 9.66 -3.28
N ARG A 81 -0.84 10.59 -4.16
CA ARG A 81 -0.95 12.02 -3.87
C ARG A 81 -2.38 12.50 -4.00
N LEU A 82 -2.79 13.29 -3.06
CA LEU A 82 -4.06 14.01 -3.11
C LEU A 82 -3.94 15.18 -4.10
N GLY A 83 -5.03 15.85 -4.40
CA GLY A 83 -5.04 16.89 -5.43
C GLY A 83 -5.31 18.29 -4.89
N ARG A 84 -5.09 19.30 -5.73
CA ARG A 84 -5.33 20.72 -5.48
C ARG A 84 -4.59 21.20 -4.22
N TYR A 85 -5.32 21.73 -3.24
CA TYR A 85 -4.75 22.31 -2.01
C TYR A 85 -4.08 21.28 -1.09
N THR A 86 -4.20 19.99 -1.38
CA THR A 86 -3.59 18.87 -0.63
C THR A 86 -2.48 18.16 -1.41
N GLU A 87 -1.88 18.79 -2.41
CA GLU A 87 -0.79 18.19 -3.23
C GLU A 87 0.45 17.83 -2.42
N HIS A 88 0.62 18.42 -1.23
CA HIS A 88 1.69 18.11 -0.29
C HIS A 88 1.40 16.88 0.57
N VAL A 89 0.24 16.23 0.38
CA VAL A 89 -0.22 15.07 1.15
C VAL A 89 -0.28 13.85 0.25
N ALA A 90 0.09 12.69 0.77
CA ALA A 90 -0.15 11.42 0.12
C ALA A 90 -0.66 10.37 1.11
N THR A 91 -1.54 9.50 0.63
CA THR A 91 -1.95 8.30 1.36
C THR A 91 -1.04 7.13 1.00
N VAL A 92 -0.85 6.22 1.94
CA VAL A 92 -0.01 5.03 1.80
C VAL A 92 -0.85 3.78 2.04
N GLY A 93 -0.89 2.91 1.04
CA GLY A 93 -1.46 1.56 1.16
C GLY A 93 -0.39 0.51 0.94
N VAL A 94 -0.29 -0.49 1.80
CA VAL A 94 0.71 -1.56 1.73
C VAL A 94 0.06 -2.93 1.82
N SER A 95 0.46 -3.84 0.92
CA SER A 95 0.04 -5.23 0.93
C SER A 95 1.26 -6.16 0.87
N VAL A 96 1.25 -7.20 1.69
CA VAL A 96 2.33 -8.20 1.77
C VAL A 96 1.70 -9.58 1.70
N HIS A 97 2.30 -10.46 0.87
CA HIS A 97 1.87 -11.85 0.77
C HIS A 97 1.99 -12.56 2.13
N PRO A 98 1.01 -13.36 2.55
CA PRO A 98 0.98 -13.97 3.88
C PRO A 98 2.22 -14.80 4.25
N ASP A 99 2.86 -15.47 3.28
CA ASP A 99 4.09 -16.24 3.51
C ASP A 99 5.28 -15.38 3.95
N TYR A 100 5.18 -14.07 3.76
CA TYR A 100 6.19 -13.10 4.14
C TYR A 100 5.79 -12.22 5.32
N TRP A 101 4.66 -12.48 5.96
CA TRP A 101 4.24 -11.76 7.15
C TRP A 101 5.23 -11.94 8.31
N LYS A 102 5.27 -10.96 9.21
CA LYS A 102 6.16 -10.93 10.38
C LYS A 102 7.68 -10.92 10.04
N LYS A 103 8.02 -10.70 8.77
CA LYS A 103 9.42 -10.58 8.30
C LYS A 103 9.87 -9.12 8.11
N GLY A 104 9.05 -8.15 8.55
CA GLY A 104 9.38 -6.72 8.50
C GLY A 104 9.20 -6.04 7.13
N ILE A 105 8.65 -6.72 6.12
CA ILE A 105 8.55 -6.21 4.75
C ILE A 105 7.71 -4.93 4.69
N ALA A 106 6.53 -4.90 5.33
CA ALA A 106 5.70 -3.69 5.39
C ALA A 106 6.47 -2.51 6.02
N THR A 107 7.22 -2.76 7.09
CA THR A 107 8.06 -1.74 7.74
C THR A 107 9.12 -1.18 6.80
N HIS A 108 9.77 -2.04 6.01
CA HIS A 108 10.78 -1.61 5.04
C HIS A 108 10.15 -0.83 3.88
N LEU A 109 9.01 -1.28 3.34
CA LEU A 109 8.28 -0.58 2.28
C LEU A 109 7.85 0.82 2.74
N ILE A 110 7.24 0.95 3.92
CA ILE A 110 6.78 2.25 4.43
C ILE A 110 7.98 3.17 4.73
N ARG A 111 9.08 2.64 5.25
CA ARG A 111 10.31 3.43 5.45
C ARG A 111 10.86 3.97 4.13
N SER A 112 10.87 3.15 3.08
CA SER A 112 11.28 3.58 1.73
C SER A 112 10.31 4.63 1.17
N ALA A 113 9.00 4.48 1.41
CA ALA A 113 8.00 5.46 1.00
C ALA A 113 8.19 6.81 1.72
N ILE A 114 8.57 6.82 3.02
CA ILE A 114 8.89 8.04 3.76
C ILE A 114 10.08 8.77 3.10
N VAL A 115 11.13 8.05 2.72
CA VAL A 115 12.29 8.63 2.02
C VAL A 115 11.85 9.22 0.69
N LEU A 116 11.17 8.44 -0.14
CA LEU A 116 10.67 8.87 -1.45
C LEU A 116 9.76 10.10 -1.33
N ALA A 117 8.86 10.12 -0.34
CA ALA A 117 7.96 11.24 -0.10
C ALA A 117 8.72 12.55 0.22
N LYS A 118 9.76 12.47 1.04
CA LYS A 118 10.64 13.61 1.35
C LYS A 118 11.37 14.12 0.11
N GLU A 119 11.94 13.22 -0.68
CA GLU A 119 12.62 13.57 -1.94
C GLU A 119 11.67 14.25 -2.93
N LYS A 120 10.40 13.87 -2.93
CA LYS A 120 9.35 14.48 -3.76
C LYS A 120 8.73 15.75 -3.14
N GLY A 121 9.22 16.23 -2.02
CA GLY A 121 8.77 17.45 -1.36
C GLY A 121 7.41 17.35 -0.66
N LEU A 122 6.89 16.14 -0.44
CA LEU A 122 5.68 15.94 0.35
C LEU A 122 5.92 16.37 1.80
N LYS A 123 4.86 16.78 2.49
CA LYS A 123 4.91 17.29 3.86
C LYS A 123 4.14 16.41 4.85
N ARG A 124 3.28 15.53 4.33
CA ARG A 124 2.42 14.70 5.15
C ARG A 124 2.15 13.36 4.47
N LEU A 125 2.24 12.28 5.22
CA LEU A 125 1.76 10.96 4.83
C LEU A 125 0.60 10.54 5.73
N GLU A 126 -0.35 9.81 5.15
CA GLU A 126 -1.52 9.28 5.82
C GLU A 126 -1.63 7.78 5.61
N ILE A 127 -2.08 7.07 6.63
CA ILE A 127 -2.41 5.64 6.59
C ILE A 127 -3.82 5.48 7.15
N GLU A 128 -4.70 4.89 6.37
CA GLU A 128 -6.04 4.51 6.79
C GLU A 128 -6.11 2.99 6.93
N THR A 129 -6.67 2.49 8.02
CA THR A 129 -6.75 1.04 8.26
C THR A 129 -7.96 0.70 9.12
N LEU A 130 -8.40 -0.57 9.04
CA LEU A 130 -9.37 -1.09 10.00
C LEU A 130 -8.83 -0.93 11.43
N SER A 131 -9.66 -0.48 12.36
CA SER A 131 -9.23 -0.27 13.76
C SER A 131 -8.77 -1.56 14.42
N GLU A 132 -9.25 -2.71 13.95
CA GLU A 132 -8.88 -4.05 14.41
C GLU A 132 -7.53 -4.53 13.85
N ASN A 133 -6.98 -3.85 12.85
CA ASN A 133 -5.70 -4.23 12.25
C ASN A 133 -4.52 -3.85 13.15
N VAL A 134 -4.32 -4.62 14.21
CA VAL A 134 -3.26 -4.39 15.22
C VAL A 134 -1.88 -4.40 14.58
N ALA A 135 -1.65 -5.26 13.58
CA ALA A 135 -0.36 -5.37 12.90
C ALA A 135 -0.01 -4.06 12.16
N MET A 136 -0.96 -3.49 11.40
CA MET A 136 -0.74 -2.25 10.66
C MET A 136 -0.57 -1.06 11.61
N LYS A 137 -1.38 -0.97 12.66
CA LYS A 137 -1.28 0.07 13.70
C LYS A 137 0.11 0.04 14.35
N HIS A 138 0.60 -1.13 14.73
CA HIS A 138 1.94 -1.29 15.31
C HIS A 138 3.04 -0.83 14.34
N VAL A 139 2.95 -1.18 13.05
CA VAL A 139 3.93 -0.74 12.04
C VAL A 139 3.90 0.78 11.87
N ALA A 140 2.71 1.38 11.79
CA ALA A 140 2.54 2.83 11.67
C ALA A 140 3.18 3.56 12.88
N GLU A 141 2.83 3.18 14.09
CA GLU A 141 3.34 3.78 15.32
C GLU A 141 4.86 3.63 15.47
N LYS A 142 5.39 2.44 15.13
CA LYS A 142 6.84 2.18 15.12
C LYS A 142 7.62 3.10 14.17
N LEU A 143 6.99 3.53 13.09
CA LEU A 143 7.58 4.43 12.09
C LEU A 143 7.29 5.92 12.36
N GLY A 144 6.69 6.24 13.50
CA GLY A 144 6.45 7.61 13.94
C GLY A 144 5.11 8.20 13.51
N PHE A 145 4.26 7.42 12.85
CA PHE A 145 2.88 7.86 12.61
C PHE A 145 2.11 7.95 13.92
N ARG A 146 1.22 8.92 14.00
CA ARG A 146 0.35 9.15 15.16
C ARG A 146 -1.10 8.99 14.76
N LEU A 147 -1.90 8.41 15.65
CA LEU A 147 -3.34 8.34 15.48
C LEU A 147 -3.93 9.75 15.47
N GLU A 148 -4.68 10.08 14.44
CA GLU A 148 -5.38 11.36 14.27
C GLU A 148 -6.87 11.23 14.56
N SER A 149 -7.49 10.18 14.04
CA SER A 149 -8.91 9.94 14.26
C SER A 149 -9.29 8.46 14.31
N LEU A 150 -10.41 8.18 14.95
CA LEU A 150 -11.11 6.91 14.92
C LEU A 150 -12.54 7.16 14.43
N ARG A 151 -12.83 6.78 13.21
CA ARG A 151 -14.13 7.00 12.58
C ARG A 151 -15.04 5.80 12.80
N LYS A 152 -16.07 6.00 13.61
CA LYS A 152 -17.02 4.95 13.97
C LYS A 152 -17.87 4.52 12.78
N ASN A 153 -18.00 3.18 12.59
CA ASN A 153 -18.84 2.58 11.53
C ASN A 153 -18.55 3.14 10.12
N ARG A 154 -17.31 3.52 9.86
CA ARG A 154 -16.90 4.17 8.59
C ARG A 154 -16.85 3.19 7.42
N ILE A 155 -16.55 1.92 7.70
CA ILE A 155 -16.37 0.88 6.70
C ILE A 155 -17.49 -0.14 6.84
N GLN A 156 -18.19 -0.43 5.75
CA GLN A 156 -19.13 -1.54 5.67
C GLN A 156 -18.51 -2.67 4.86
N LYS A 157 -18.33 -3.83 5.48
CA LYS A 157 -17.67 -4.96 4.87
C LYS A 157 -18.29 -6.26 5.37
N ASP A 158 -18.55 -7.20 4.45
CA ASP A 158 -19.08 -8.52 4.75
C ASP A 158 -20.35 -8.48 5.65
N GLY A 159 -21.24 -7.50 5.40
CA GLY A 159 -22.46 -7.28 6.15
C GLY A 159 -22.29 -6.68 7.56
N SER A 160 -21.07 -6.29 7.92
CA SER A 160 -20.74 -5.67 9.22
C SER A 160 -20.18 -4.27 9.06
N TYR A 161 -20.30 -3.45 10.11
CA TYR A 161 -19.69 -2.14 10.18
C TYR A 161 -18.42 -2.20 11.02
N HIS A 162 -17.37 -1.53 10.53
CA HIS A 162 -16.06 -1.46 11.15
C HIS A 162 -15.62 -0.02 11.32
N ASP A 163 -14.84 0.21 12.35
CA ASP A 163 -14.21 1.50 12.60
C ASP A 163 -12.94 1.63 11.75
N GLU A 164 -12.69 2.85 11.27
CA GLU A 164 -11.46 3.21 10.56
C GLU A 164 -10.53 4.01 11.49
N ALA A 165 -9.28 3.61 11.53
CA ALA A 165 -8.24 4.34 12.25
C ALA A 165 -7.35 5.08 11.23
N ASP A 166 -7.25 6.40 11.38
CA ASP A 166 -6.45 7.26 10.54
C ASP A 166 -5.17 7.67 11.27
N TYR A 167 -4.04 7.44 10.63
CA TYR A 167 -2.72 7.80 11.11
C TYR A 167 -2.07 8.82 10.20
N PHE A 168 -1.26 9.71 10.74
CA PHE A 168 -0.49 10.66 9.97
C PHE A 168 0.96 10.76 10.43
N LEU A 169 1.83 11.17 9.50
CA LEU A 169 3.22 11.52 9.74
C LEU A 169 3.53 12.84 9.05
N LEU A 170 4.04 13.82 9.79
CA LEU A 170 4.63 15.04 9.23
C LEU A 170 6.08 14.76 8.83
N LEU A 171 6.46 15.16 7.63
CA LEU A 171 7.77 14.89 7.02
C LEU A 171 8.76 16.03 7.22
#